data_4cdd99022ba417c6dc21f018b7d96716
#
_entry.id   4cdd99022ba417c6dc21f018b7d96716
#
_cell.length_a   1.000
_cell.length_b   1.000
_cell.length_c   1.000
_cell.angle_alpha   90.00
_cell.angle_beta   90.00
_cell.angle_gamma   90.00
#
_symmetry.space_group_name_H-M   'P 1'
#
loop_
_entity.id
_entity.type
_entity.pdbx_description
1 polymer ?
#
loop_
_entity_poly.entity_id
_entity_poly.type
_entity_poly.pdbx_seq_one_letter_code
_entity_poly.pdbx_strand_id
1 'polypeptide(L)'
;MDNFIISQCSTIREGLSKIDLNGIGMVFIVDSETRVIGVASDGDIRSAMLDGSELSDSIQGVFNIDFKWSLESESREVILKSLDSEIKAIPLLDEDMRLIDVATANSFSLYLEKNTFARS
;
A
#
# COMPACT_ATOMS: atom_id res chain seq x y z
N MET A 1 -5.97 8.76 -3.84
CA MET A 1 -4.88 8.15 -3.03
C MET A 1 -5.13 8.10 -1.54
N ASP A 2 -6.03 8.92 -1.04
CA ASP A 2 -6.27 9.00 0.41
C ASP A 2 -6.69 7.68 1.04
N ASN A 3 -7.39 6.83 0.30
CA ASN A 3 -7.82 5.53 0.83
C ASN A 3 -6.70 4.49 0.91
N PHE A 4 -5.54 4.80 0.35
CA PHE A 4 -4.41 3.86 0.35
C PHE A 4 -3.37 4.17 1.42
N ILE A 5 -3.46 5.32 2.07
CA ILE A 5 -2.46 5.77 3.03
C ILE A 5 -3.08 6.15 4.37
N ILE A 6 -2.32 5.90 5.44
CA ILE A 6 -2.63 6.43 6.78
C ILE A 6 -1.34 6.91 7.44
N SER A 7 -1.49 7.82 8.38
CA SER A 7 -0.37 8.29 9.20
C SER A 7 0.16 7.17 10.09
N GLN A 8 1.46 7.19 10.37
CA GLN A 8 2.05 6.28 11.34
C GLN A 8 1.46 6.44 12.75
N CYS A 9 0.79 7.56 13.00
CA CYS A 9 0.14 7.81 14.29
C CYS A 9 -1.32 7.32 14.31
N SER A 10 -1.79 6.68 13.26
CA SER A 10 -3.16 6.20 13.16
C SER A 10 -3.40 4.96 14.00
N THR A 11 -4.67 4.63 14.21
CA THR A 11 -5.08 3.43 14.94
C THR A 11 -5.28 2.26 13.97
N ILE A 12 -5.34 1.06 14.56
CA ILE A 12 -5.68 -0.16 13.82
C ILE A 12 -7.05 0.01 13.14
N ARG A 13 -8.02 0.62 13.84
CA ARG A 13 -9.35 0.87 13.28
C ARG A 13 -9.28 1.69 11.99
N GLU A 14 -8.47 2.75 12.00
CA GLU A 14 -8.30 3.60 10.81
C GLU A 14 -7.67 2.82 9.67
N GLY A 15 -6.71 1.96 9.97
CA GLY A 15 -6.10 1.08 8.98
C GLY A 15 -7.11 0.14 8.34
N LEU A 16 -7.92 -0.53 9.16
CA LEU A 16 -8.97 -1.43 8.65
C LEU A 16 -9.98 -0.69 7.80
N SER A 17 -10.38 0.52 8.21
CA SER A 17 -11.33 1.32 7.44
C SER A 17 -10.80 1.63 6.05
N LYS A 18 -9.52 1.99 5.95
CA LYS A 18 -8.89 2.26 4.65
C LYS A 18 -8.78 1.01 3.80
N ILE A 19 -8.40 -0.10 4.40
CA ILE A 19 -8.32 -1.39 3.70
C ILE A 19 -9.68 -1.77 3.12
N ASP A 20 -10.73 -1.59 3.90
CA ASP A 20 -12.09 -1.87 3.47
C ASP A 20 -12.48 -0.99 2.27
N LEU A 21 -12.12 0.28 2.32
CA LEU A 21 -12.45 1.23 1.26
C LEU A 21 -11.64 1.00 -0.02
N ASN A 22 -10.35 0.67 0.10
CA ASN A 22 -9.50 0.56 -1.08
C ASN A 22 -9.55 -0.80 -1.78
N GLY A 23 -9.96 -1.85 -1.07
CA GLY A 23 -10.16 -3.17 -1.65
C GLY A 23 -8.90 -3.95 -2.03
N ILE A 24 -7.70 -3.43 -1.72
CA ILE A 24 -6.46 -4.14 -2.08
C ILE A 24 -5.88 -4.99 -0.94
N GLY A 25 -6.53 -4.99 0.23
CA GLY A 25 -6.13 -5.82 1.35
C GLY A 25 -4.96 -5.28 2.15
N MET A 26 -4.53 -4.05 1.91
CA MET A 26 -3.42 -3.43 2.63
C MET A 26 -3.54 -1.91 2.61
N VAL A 27 -2.78 -1.27 3.50
CA VAL A 27 -2.71 0.19 3.56
C VAL A 27 -1.24 0.57 3.75
N PHE A 28 -0.84 1.68 3.15
CA PHE A 28 0.53 2.17 3.23
C PHE A 28 0.63 3.21 4.34
N ILE A 29 1.66 3.04 5.17
CA ILE A 29 1.89 3.89 6.33
C ILE A 29 2.83 5.03 5.93
N VAL A 30 2.46 6.25 6.23
CA VAL A 30 3.27 7.41 5.87
C VAL A 30 3.71 8.18 7.11
N ASP A 31 4.86 8.85 6.98
CA ASP A 31 5.38 9.73 8.03
C ASP A 31 4.80 11.14 7.88
N SER A 32 5.31 12.08 8.68
CA SER A 32 4.83 13.46 8.67
C SER A 32 5.07 14.19 7.35
N GLU A 33 5.96 13.67 6.51
CA GLU A 33 6.25 14.25 5.19
C GLU A 33 5.58 13.46 4.07
N THR A 34 4.63 12.59 4.41
CA THR A 34 3.89 11.72 3.49
C THR A 34 4.75 10.72 2.72
N ARG A 35 5.91 10.38 3.27
CA ARG A 35 6.75 9.31 2.71
C ARG A 35 6.24 7.97 3.20
N VAL A 36 6.20 6.98 2.31
CA VAL A 36 5.78 5.63 2.66
C VAL A 36 6.90 4.94 3.45
N ILE A 37 6.60 4.57 4.68
CA ILE A 37 7.58 3.95 5.59
C ILE A 37 7.23 2.51 5.94
N GLY A 38 6.07 2.03 5.53
CA GLY A 38 5.67 0.67 5.83
C GLY A 38 4.35 0.30 5.19
N VAL A 39 3.97 -0.96 5.38
CA VAL A 39 2.72 -1.52 4.86
C VAL A 39 2.08 -2.38 5.94
N ALA A 40 0.78 -2.24 6.12
CA ALA A 40 0.00 -3.10 6.97
C ALA A 40 -1.06 -3.80 6.14
N SER A 41 -1.05 -5.13 6.14
CA SER A 41 -2.05 -5.93 5.45
C SER A 41 -3.19 -6.28 6.40
N ASP A 42 -4.31 -6.73 5.81
CA ASP A 42 -5.42 -7.28 6.58
C ASP A 42 -4.95 -8.44 7.48
N GLY A 43 -4.06 -9.29 6.95
CA GLY A 43 -3.50 -10.39 7.73
C GLY A 43 -2.63 -9.93 8.89
N ASP A 44 -1.82 -8.88 8.68
CA ASP A 44 -1.00 -8.31 9.77
C ASP A 44 -1.86 -7.79 10.91
N ILE A 45 -2.93 -7.10 10.57
CA ILE A 45 -3.86 -6.54 11.55
C ILE A 45 -4.59 -7.67 12.28
N ARG A 46 -5.05 -8.67 11.54
CA ARG A 46 -5.73 -9.82 12.13
C ARG A 46 -4.82 -10.55 13.11
N SER A 47 -3.56 -10.77 12.74
CA SER A 47 -2.57 -11.40 13.63
C SER A 47 -2.35 -10.58 14.90
N ALA A 48 -2.25 -9.26 14.77
CA ALA A 48 -2.08 -8.38 15.92
C ALA A 48 -3.28 -8.48 16.88
N MET A 49 -4.49 -8.51 16.33
CA MET A 49 -5.71 -8.62 17.14
C MET A 49 -5.80 -9.98 17.83
N LEU A 50 -5.39 -11.05 17.18
CA LEU A 50 -5.33 -12.38 17.79
C LEU A 50 -4.32 -12.42 18.93
N ASP A 51 -3.27 -11.60 18.87
CA ASP A 51 -2.27 -11.48 19.91
C ASP A 51 -2.66 -10.51 21.04
N GLY A 52 -3.86 -9.92 20.95
CA GLY A 52 -4.41 -9.07 22.00
C GLY A 52 -4.51 -7.59 21.69
N SER A 53 -4.12 -7.15 20.50
CA SER A 53 -4.27 -5.76 20.11
C SER A 53 -5.75 -5.41 19.91
N GLU A 54 -6.11 -4.17 20.21
CA GLU A 54 -7.47 -3.67 20.06
C GLU A 54 -7.54 -2.65 18.92
N LEU A 55 -8.75 -2.39 18.43
CA LEU A 55 -8.96 -1.44 17.35
C LEU A 55 -8.48 -0.03 17.67
N SER A 56 -8.51 0.35 18.94
CA SER A 56 -8.04 1.66 19.39
C SER A 56 -6.53 1.75 19.55
N ASP A 57 -5.82 0.63 19.42
CA ASP A 57 -4.36 0.62 19.56
C ASP A 57 -3.70 1.23 18.33
N SER A 58 -2.46 1.72 18.53
CA SER A 58 -1.66 2.30 17.46
C SER A 58 -1.30 1.29 16.39
N ILE A 59 -1.28 1.72 15.14
CA ILE A 59 -0.81 0.92 14.01
C ILE A 59 0.71 0.69 14.05
N GLN A 60 1.45 1.43 14.86
CA GLN A 60 2.92 1.41 14.87
C GLN A 60 3.53 0.04 15.09
N GLY A 61 2.93 -0.78 15.92
CA GLY A 61 3.45 -2.13 16.18
C GLY A 61 3.02 -3.17 15.16
N VAL A 62 2.24 -2.79 14.16
CA VAL A 62 1.58 -3.73 13.26
C VAL A 62 2.17 -3.70 11.85
N PHE A 63 2.56 -2.53 11.35
CA PHE A 63 3.02 -2.45 9.97
C PHE A 63 4.44 -2.95 9.80
N ASN A 64 4.73 -3.45 8.61
CA ASN A 64 6.05 -3.94 8.22
C ASN A 64 6.83 -2.83 7.53
N ILE A 65 8.10 -2.66 7.94
CA ILE A 65 9.00 -1.71 7.31
C ILE A 65 9.75 -2.33 6.13
N ASP A 66 9.74 -3.65 6.05
CA ASP A 66 10.38 -4.40 4.97
C ASP A 66 9.31 -4.81 3.98
N PHE A 67 9.03 -3.95 3.01
CA PHE A 67 7.94 -4.14 2.06
C PHE A 67 8.45 -3.99 0.63
N LYS A 68 7.76 -4.63 -0.30
CA LYS A 68 8.04 -4.49 -1.73
C LYS A 68 7.49 -3.18 -2.24
N TRP A 69 8.29 -2.47 -3.02
CA TRP A 69 7.89 -1.23 -3.66
C TRP A 69 8.68 -1.05 -4.96
N SER A 70 8.25 -0.11 -5.79
CA SER A 70 8.96 0.21 -7.01
C SER A 70 8.90 1.70 -7.25
N LEU A 71 9.91 2.23 -7.96
CA LEU A 71 9.83 3.60 -8.46
C LEU A 71 8.77 3.67 -9.55
N GLU A 72 8.03 4.75 -9.62
CA GLU A 72 7.01 4.94 -10.65
C GLU A 72 7.61 4.92 -12.05
N SER A 73 8.89 5.30 -12.17
CA SER A 73 9.61 5.34 -13.43
C SER A 73 10.12 3.97 -13.89
N GLU A 74 9.98 2.95 -13.06
CA GLU A 74 10.42 1.60 -13.40
C GLU A 74 9.59 1.02 -14.53
N SER A 75 10.20 0.10 -15.32
CA SER A 75 9.49 -0.50 -16.44
C SER A 75 8.31 -1.36 -15.97
N ARG A 76 7.29 -1.41 -16.82
CA ARG A 76 6.12 -2.24 -16.61
C ARG A 76 6.48 -3.70 -16.32
N GLU A 77 7.45 -4.23 -17.07
CA GLU A 77 7.84 -5.64 -16.93
C GLU A 77 8.42 -5.93 -15.55
N VAL A 78 9.25 -5.03 -15.05
CA VAL A 78 9.85 -5.17 -13.72
C VAL A 78 8.76 -5.11 -12.64
N ILE A 79 7.84 -4.17 -12.77
CA ILE A 79 6.74 -4.04 -11.81
C ILE A 79 5.86 -5.28 -11.83
N LEU A 80 5.48 -5.77 -13.01
CA LEU A 80 4.64 -6.96 -13.13
C LEU A 80 5.30 -8.21 -12.56
N LYS A 81 6.62 -8.34 -12.72
CA LYS A 81 7.34 -9.48 -12.15
C LYS A 81 7.35 -9.47 -10.63
N SER A 82 7.17 -8.32 -10.02
CA SER A 82 7.13 -8.19 -8.57
C SER A 82 5.77 -8.59 -7.98
N LEU A 83 4.74 -8.70 -8.82
CA LEU A 83 3.41 -9.12 -8.39
C LEU A 83 3.27 -10.63 -8.53
N ASP A 84 2.71 -11.29 -7.53
CA ASP A 84 2.47 -12.75 -7.55
C ASP A 84 1.30 -13.08 -6.64
N SER A 85 1.11 -14.38 -6.34
CA SER A 85 0.00 -14.83 -5.50
C SER A 85 0.10 -14.32 -4.06
N GLU A 86 1.29 -13.99 -3.59
CA GLU A 86 1.51 -13.47 -2.23
C GLU A 86 1.57 -11.94 -2.22
N ILE A 87 2.20 -11.36 -3.24
CA ILE A 87 2.36 -9.91 -3.36
C ILE A 87 1.33 -9.40 -4.35
N LYS A 88 0.17 -9.00 -3.83
CA LYS A 88 -0.98 -8.62 -4.64
C LYS A 88 -1.00 -7.14 -5.03
N ALA A 89 -0.23 -6.32 -4.33
CA ALA A 89 -0.17 -4.89 -4.59
C ALA A 89 1.21 -4.36 -4.22
N ILE A 90 1.69 -3.40 -5.00
CA ILE A 90 2.99 -2.76 -4.79
C ILE A 90 2.79 -1.25 -4.89
N PRO A 91 3.27 -0.49 -3.90
CA PRO A 91 3.23 0.96 -4.01
C PRO A 91 4.27 1.43 -5.02
N LEU A 92 3.86 2.35 -5.89
CA LEU A 92 4.73 3.01 -6.84
C LEU A 92 5.08 4.38 -6.26
N LEU A 93 6.36 4.58 -6.01
CA LEU A 93 6.85 5.73 -5.26
C LEU A 93 7.69 6.63 -6.15
N ASP A 94 7.74 7.91 -5.81
CA ASP A 94 8.68 8.83 -6.43
C ASP A 94 10.04 8.78 -5.72
N GLU A 95 10.96 9.64 -6.13
CA GLU A 95 12.31 9.70 -5.56
C GLU A 95 12.33 10.08 -4.09
N ASP A 96 11.28 10.75 -3.62
CA ASP A 96 11.13 11.14 -2.21
C ASP A 96 10.35 10.12 -1.40
N MET A 97 10.09 8.93 -1.96
CA MET A 97 9.35 7.84 -1.31
C MET A 97 7.87 8.16 -1.09
N ARG A 98 7.32 9.12 -1.81
CA ARG A 98 5.89 9.43 -1.74
C ARG A 98 5.10 8.56 -2.69
N LEU A 99 3.90 8.20 -2.28
CA LEU A 99 3.03 7.34 -3.08
C LEU A 99 2.48 8.08 -4.30
N ILE A 100 2.77 7.56 -5.48
CA ILE A 100 2.28 8.08 -6.76
C ILE A 100 1.11 7.24 -7.27
N ASP A 101 1.22 5.92 -7.15
CA ASP A 101 0.18 5.02 -7.61
C ASP A 101 0.35 3.67 -6.91
N VAL A 102 -0.58 2.76 -7.16
CA VAL A 102 -0.54 1.41 -6.62
C VAL A 102 -0.72 0.44 -7.78
N ALA A 103 0.23 -0.48 -7.93
CA ALA A 103 0.15 -1.52 -8.95
C ALA A 103 -0.44 -2.79 -8.34
N THR A 104 -1.52 -3.29 -8.94
CA THR A 104 -2.09 -4.59 -8.62
C THR A 104 -2.25 -5.36 -9.92
N ALA A 105 -2.55 -6.65 -9.84
CA ALA A 105 -2.80 -7.45 -11.03
C ALA A 105 -3.93 -6.87 -11.89
N ASN A 106 -4.93 -6.24 -11.27
CA ASN A 106 -6.07 -5.66 -11.97
C ASN A 106 -5.91 -4.16 -12.24
N SER A 107 -5.53 -3.39 -11.22
CA SER A 107 -5.48 -1.94 -11.35
C SER A 107 -4.23 -1.43 -12.05
N PHE A 108 -3.18 -2.25 -12.17
CA PHE A 108 -2.03 -1.93 -13.01
C PHE A 108 -2.47 -1.73 -14.45
N SER A 109 -3.45 -2.50 -14.87
CA SER A 109 -4.05 -2.36 -16.20
C SER A 109 -4.68 -0.99 -16.41
N LEU A 110 -5.33 -0.44 -15.38
CA LEU A 110 -5.92 0.90 -15.47
C LEU A 110 -4.86 1.97 -15.66
N TYR A 111 -3.77 1.88 -14.92
CA TYR A 111 -2.65 2.79 -15.07
C TYR A 111 -2.11 2.75 -16.51
N LEU A 112 -1.92 1.56 -17.03
CA LEU A 112 -1.40 1.38 -18.37
C LEU A 112 -2.39 1.83 -19.44
N GLU A 113 -3.67 1.62 -19.23
CA GLU A 113 -4.71 2.10 -20.15
C GLU A 113 -4.66 3.62 -20.27
N LYS A 114 -4.50 4.33 -19.15
CA LYS A 114 -4.35 5.77 -19.17
C LYS A 114 -3.14 6.20 -20.00
N ASN A 115 -2.02 5.52 -19.83
CA ASN A 115 -0.81 5.81 -20.58
C ASN A 115 -0.93 5.45 -22.05
N THR A 116 -1.64 4.37 -22.34
CA THR A 116 -1.91 3.94 -23.71
C THR A 116 -2.80 4.96 -24.43
N PHE A 117 -3.84 5.43 -23.76
CA PHE A 117 -4.71 6.47 -24.31
C PHE A 117 -3.94 7.75 -24.58
N ALA A 118 -3.03 8.11 -23.70
CA ALA A 118 -2.21 9.31 -23.89
C ALA A 118 -1.32 9.22 -25.11
N ARG A 119 -0.99 8.02 -25.57
CA ARG A 119 -0.16 7.80 -26.76
C ARG A 119 -0.96 7.73 -28.05
N SER A 120 -2.19 7.42 -27.93
CA SER A 120 -3.05 7.29 -29.09
C SER A 120 -3.87 8.54 -29.32
#